data_7a88d56e58831d1d14de4a6031c07ddf
#
_entry.id   7a88d56e58831d1d14de4a6031c07ddf
#
_cell.length_a   1.000
_cell.length_b   1.000
_cell.length_c   1.000
_cell.angle_alpha   90.00
_cell.angle_beta   90.00
_cell.angle_gamma   90.00
#
_symmetry.space_group_name_H-M   'P 1'
#
loop_
_entity.id
_entity.type
_entity.pdbx_description
1 polymer ?
#
loop_
_entity_poly.entity_id
_entity_poly.type
_entity_poly.pdbx_seq_one_letter_code
_entity_poly.pdbx_strand_id
1 'polypeptide(L)'
;MWHEFCFSILAFLEIYFLRPYAGGYHADTEIKCCMISVGIVNIAMLVRKINVISLDCMFVIYLCFICVIVLFSPVDNPIHPLSKVDSRFYAKRSRQLILGYSFLLVISIALRIMVLRDSIIYTVLIVGISALAGKWKYRKRVFVL
;
A
#
# COMPACT_ATOMS: atom_id res chain seq x y z
N MET A 1 11.70 21.21 3.71
CA MET A 1 12.37 20.48 2.62
C MET A 1 12.83 19.11 3.08
N TRP A 2 13.60 18.96 4.16
CA TRP A 2 14.05 17.65 4.69
C TRP A 2 12.91 16.68 5.07
N HIS A 3 11.84 17.20 5.68
CA HIS A 3 10.68 16.38 6.07
C HIS A 3 9.97 15.70 4.88
N GLU A 4 9.87 16.39 3.74
CA GLU A 4 9.25 15.86 2.53
C GLU A 4 10.14 14.81 1.87
N PHE A 5 11.44 15.04 1.87
CA PHE A 5 12.42 14.08 1.37
C PHE A 5 12.42 12.78 2.21
N CYS A 6 12.46 12.91 3.53
CA CYS A 6 12.37 11.75 4.44
C CYS A 6 11.05 10.99 4.27
N PHE A 7 9.92 11.70 4.14
CA PHE A 7 8.62 11.09 3.87
C PHE A 7 8.63 10.26 2.60
N SER A 8 9.13 10.82 1.50
CA SER A 8 9.16 10.13 0.21
C SER A 8 10.02 8.88 0.24
N ILE A 9 11.19 8.92 0.88
CA ILE A 9 12.07 7.75 1.03
C ILE A 9 11.39 6.68 1.88
N LEU A 10 10.85 7.04 3.04
CA LEU A 10 10.18 6.09 3.93
C LEU A 10 8.99 5.44 3.23
N ALA A 11 8.10 6.23 2.65
CA ALA A 11 6.94 5.71 1.92
C ALA A 11 7.35 4.79 0.77
N PHE A 12 8.39 5.14 0.02
CA PHE A 12 8.88 4.30 -1.07
C PHE A 12 9.42 2.96 -0.55
N LEU A 13 10.23 2.97 0.51
CA LEU A 13 10.76 1.75 1.13
C LEU A 13 9.62 0.88 1.69
N GLU A 14 8.69 1.46 2.39
CA GLU A 14 7.53 0.75 2.96
C GLU A 14 6.67 0.11 1.86
N ILE A 15 6.40 0.83 0.76
CA ILE A 15 5.70 0.30 -0.42
C ILE A 15 6.52 -0.84 -1.03
N TYR A 16 7.82 -0.68 -1.18
CA TYR A 16 8.72 -1.69 -1.74
C TYR A 16 8.66 -3.00 -0.96
N PHE A 17 8.59 -2.94 0.37
CA PHE A 17 8.48 -4.14 1.21
C PHE A 17 7.08 -4.74 1.25
N LEU A 18 6.02 -3.94 1.27
CA LEU A 18 4.65 -4.44 1.44
C LEU A 18 4.04 -4.92 0.12
N ARG A 19 4.27 -4.19 -0.98
CA ARG A 19 3.60 -4.42 -2.27
C ARG A 19 3.82 -5.82 -2.87
N PRO A 20 5.04 -6.44 -2.80
CA PRO A 20 5.25 -7.78 -3.34
C PRO A 20 4.36 -8.84 -2.70
N TYR A 21 4.07 -8.68 -1.40
CA TYR A 21 3.27 -9.64 -0.63
C TYR A 21 1.77 -9.33 -0.66
N ALA A 22 1.40 -8.06 -0.71
CA ALA A 22 0.00 -7.66 -0.82
C ALA A 22 -0.56 -7.93 -2.22
N GLY A 23 0.29 -7.92 -3.24
CA GLY A 23 -0.12 -7.92 -4.63
C GLY A 23 -0.75 -6.59 -5.02
N GLY A 24 -1.38 -6.52 -6.17
CA GLY A 24 -2.08 -5.32 -6.60
C GLY A 24 -2.09 -5.12 -8.10
N TYR A 25 -2.39 -3.89 -8.51
CA TYR A 25 -2.39 -3.51 -9.91
C TYR A 25 -0.98 -3.57 -10.49
N HIS A 26 -0.80 -4.38 -11.55
CA HIS A 26 0.38 -4.35 -12.39
C HIS A 26 0.04 -3.70 -13.74
N ALA A 27 0.85 -2.73 -14.13
CA ALA A 27 0.79 -2.19 -15.49
C ALA A 27 1.38 -3.20 -16.47
N ASP A 28 1.01 -3.07 -17.74
CA ASP A 28 1.42 -4.02 -18.79
C ASP A 28 2.94 -3.96 -19.10
N THR A 29 3.63 -2.91 -18.64
CA THR A 29 5.09 -2.77 -18.73
C THR A 29 5.69 -2.30 -17.42
N GLU A 30 6.94 -2.71 -17.13
CA GLU A 30 7.66 -2.33 -15.91
C GLU A 30 7.83 -0.81 -15.79
N ILE A 31 8.14 -0.14 -16.90
CA ILE A 31 8.30 1.32 -16.93
C ILE A 31 7.01 2.04 -16.53
N LYS A 32 5.85 1.61 -17.06
CA LYS A 32 4.55 2.17 -16.68
C LYS A 32 4.26 1.93 -15.20
N CYS A 33 4.61 0.75 -14.68
CA CYS A 33 4.44 0.42 -13.27
C CYS A 33 5.27 1.35 -12.38
N CYS A 34 6.53 1.59 -12.76
CA CYS A 34 7.42 2.51 -12.05
C CYS A 34 6.89 3.96 -12.09
N MET A 35 6.51 4.45 -13.26
CA MET A 35 5.95 5.81 -13.41
C MET A 35 4.68 6.03 -12.59
N ILE A 36 3.77 5.05 -12.59
CA ILE A 36 2.55 5.09 -11.78
C ILE A 36 2.91 5.14 -10.28
N SER A 37 3.87 4.34 -9.83
CA SER A 37 4.30 4.31 -8.43
C SER A 37 4.91 5.64 -8.00
N VAL A 38 5.80 6.21 -8.80
CA VAL A 38 6.40 7.53 -8.55
C VAL A 38 5.31 8.61 -8.55
N GLY A 39 4.39 8.58 -9.51
CA GLY A 39 3.27 9.53 -9.58
C GLY A 39 2.38 9.48 -8.34
N ILE A 40 2.04 8.29 -7.87
CA ILE A 40 1.19 8.11 -6.68
C ILE A 40 1.89 8.64 -5.41
N VAL A 41 3.19 8.37 -5.23
CA VAL A 41 3.95 8.89 -4.08
C VAL A 41 4.01 10.42 -4.12
N ASN A 42 4.22 11.03 -5.29
CA ASN A 42 4.20 12.48 -5.43
C ASN A 42 2.82 13.09 -5.11
N ILE A 43 1.73 12.45 -5.56
CA ILE A 43 0.36 12.87 -5.21
C ILE A 43 0.14 12.77 -3.69
N ALA A 44 0.56 11.68 -3.07
CA ALA A 44 0.46 11.50 -1.62
C ALA A 44 1.21 12.61 -0.86
N MET A 45 2.40 12.98 -1.32
CA MET A 45 3.19 14.08 -0.76
C MET A 45 2.46 15.43 -0.88
N LEU A 46 1.84 15.71 -2.03
CA LEU A 46 1.04 16.92 -2.24
C LEU A 46 -0.18 16.97 -1.32
N VAL A 47 -0.94 15.87 -1.23
CA VAL A 47 -2.13 15.76 -0.36
C VAL A 47 -1.74 15.96 1.10
N ARG A 48 -0.62 15.36 1.54
CA ARG A 48 -0.06 15.57 2.88
C ARG A 48 0.28 17.04 3.13
N LYS A 49 0.94 17.71 2.18
CA LYS A 49 1.35 19.10 2.30
C LYS A 49 0.16 20.06 2.41
N ILE A 50 -0.92 19.80 1.68
CA ILE A 50 -2.13 20.62 1.71
C ILE A 50 -2.93 20.40 3.01
N ASN A 51 -2.67 19.29 3.73
CA ASN A 51 -3.33 18.94 5.01
C ASN A 51 -4.87 18.97 4.95
N VAL A 52 -5.43 18.50 3.84
CA VAL A 52 -6.89 18.53 3.57
C VAL A 52 -7.67 17.58 4.47
N ILE A 53 -7.04 16.50 4.93
CA ILE A 53 -7.70 15.41 5.66
C ILE A 53 -7.33 15.50 7.13
N SER A 54 -8.33 15.56 8.02
CA SER A 54 -8.09 15.52 9.46
C SER A 54 -7.44 14.20 9.88
N LEU A 55 -6.67 14.23 10.94
CA LEU A 55 -5.95 13.05 11.45
C LEU A 55 -6.90 11.90 11.77
N ASP A 56 -8.06 12.21 12.36
CA ASP A 56 -9.07 11.19 12.72
C ASP A 56 -9.63 10.49 11.48
N CYS A 57 -9.93 11.26 10.42
CA CYS A 57 -10.35 10.67 9.15
C CYS A 57 -9.25 9.79 8.54
N MET A 58 -7.99 10.19 8.64
CA MET A 58 -6.87 9.38 8.16
C MET A 58 -6.75 8.06 8.90
N PHE A 59 -7.00 8.02 10.21
CA PHE A 59 -7.01 6.77 10.99
C PHE A 59 -8.16 5.85 10.58
N VAL A 60 -9.35 6.38 10.38
CA VAL A 60 -10.49 5.58 9.90
C VAL A 60 -10.18 4.98 8.53
N ILE A 61 -9.67 5.78 7.60
CA ILE A 61 -9.26 5.33 6.27
C ILE A 61 -8.16 4.26 6.36
N TYR A 62 -7.16 4.45 7.23
CA TYR A 62 -6.09 3.49 7.48
C TYR A 62 -6.66 2.13 7.92
N LEU A 63 -7.57 2.11 8.90
CA LEU A 63 -8.21 0.88 9.38
C LEU A 63 -9.02 0.19 8.27
N CYS A 64 -9.76 0.94 7.47
CA CYS A 64 -10.48 0.41 6.32
C CYS A 64 -9.52 -0.27 5.32
N PHE A 65 -8.40 0.35 5.01
CA PHE A 65 -7.44 -0.22 4.05
C PHE A 65 -6.64 -1.39 4.63
N ILE A 66 -6.40 -1.45 5.93
CA ILE A 66 -5.91 -2.68 6.58
C ILE A 66 -6.88 -3.83 6.32
N CYS A 67 -8.17 -3.64 6.56
CA CYS A 67 -9.19 -4.66 6.29
C CYS A 67 -9.16 -5.09 4.82
N VAL A 68 -9.07 -4.14 3.90
CA VAL A 68 -8.95 -4.43 2.46
C VAL A 68 -7.73 -5.31 2.16
N ILE A 69 -6.56 -4.94 2.66
CA ILE A 69 -5.33 -5.71 2.43
C ILE A 69 -5.44 -7.11 3.06
N VAL A 70 -5.92 -7.23 4.30
CA VAL A 70 -6.04 -8.52 4.99
C VAL A 70 -7.03 -9.46 4.30
N LEU A 71 -8.13 -8.94 3.73
CA LEU A 71 -9.17 -9.73 3.07
C LEU A 71 -8.82 -10.08 1.63
N PHE A 72 -8.12 -9.21 0.91
CA PHE A 72 -7.89 -9.36 -0.52
C PHE A 72 -6.46 -9.74 -0.90
N SER A 73 -5.51 -9.68 0.02
CA SER A 73 -4.12 -10.05 -0.23
C SER A 73 -3.93 -11.58 -0.14
N PRO A 74 -3.11 -12.17 -1.02
CA PRO A 74 -2.48 -11.56 -2.18
C PRO A 74 -3.45 -11.41 -3.36
N VAL A 75 -3.34 -10.31 -4.10
CA VAL A 75 -4.09 -10.16 -5.36
C VAL A 75 -3.34 -10.93 -6.44
N ASP A 76 -3.94 -12.01 -6.89
CA ASP A 76 -3.36 -12.89 -7.90
C ASP A 76 -3.42 -12.27 -9.30
N ASN A 77 -2.35 -12.50 -10.07
CA ASN A 77 -2.27 -12.04 -11.46
C ASN A 77 -2.55 -13.23 -12.40
N PRO A 78 -3.61 -13.17 -13.24
CA PRO A 78 -3.95 -14.27 -14.14
C PRO A 78 -2.85 -14.61 -15.16
N ILE A 79 -1.90 -13.71 -15.43
CA ILE A 79 -0.76 -13.97 -16.34
C ILE A 79 0.29 -14.86 -15.67
N HIS A 80 0.45 -14.73 -14.34
CA HIS A 80 1.36 -15.53 -13.54
C HIS A 80 0.61 -15.98 -12.27
N PRO A 81 -0.24 -17.02 -12.37
CA PRO A 81 -1.05 -17.44 -11.24
C PRO A 81 -0.16 -18.01 -10.14
N LEU A 82 -0.42 -17.60 -8.91
CA LEU A 82 0.26 -18.11 -7.74
C LEU A 82 -0.19 -19.54 -7.42
N SER A 83 0.74 -20.40 -7.04
CA SER A 83 0.37 -21.70 -6.49
C SER A 83 -0.40 -21.51 -5.16
N LYS A 84 -1.20 -22.50 -4.76
CA LYS A 84 -1.93 -22.45 -3.48
C LYS A 84 -0.97 -22.29 -2.27
N VAL A 85 0.23 -22.83 -2.38
CA VAL A 85 1.26 -22.74 -1.33
C VAL A 85 1.82 -21.32 -1.27
N ASP A 86 2.18 -20.77 -2.42
CA ASP A 86 2.72 -19.42 -2.52
C ASP A 86 1.68 -18.39 -2.07
N SER A 87 0.42 -18.54 -2.49
CA SER A 87 -0.66 -17.66 -2.07
C SER A 87 -0.80 -17.60 -0.55
N ARG A 88 -0.73 -18.75 0.15
CA ARG A 88 -0.76 -18.79 1.61
C ARG A 88 0.46 -18.13 2.23
N PHE A 89 1.64 -18.33 1.65
CA PHE A 89 2.88 -17.70 2.11
C PHE A 89 2.81 -16.18 1.99
N TYR A 90 2.41 -15.66 0.83
CA TYR A 90 2.28 -14.22 0.59
C TYR A 90 1.20 -13.57 1.47
N ALA A 91 0.05 -14.24 1.65
CA ALA A 91 -0.98 -13.77 2.57
C ALA A 91 -0.48 -13.67 4.01
N LYS A 92 0.27 -14.68 4.49
CA LYS A 92 0.86 -14.67 5.84
C LYS A 92 1.87 -13.52 5.99
N ARG A 93 2.76 -13.35 5.02
CA ARG A 93 3.77 -12.28 5.02
C ARG A 93 3.16 -10.89 4.97
N SER A 94 2.16 -10.68 4.12
CA SER A 94 1.40 -9.42 4.05
C SER A 94 0.80 -9.06 5.41
N ARG A 95 0.14 -10.01 6.08
CA ARG A 95 -0.44 -9.79 7.41
C ARG A 95 0.62 -9.49 8.47
N GLN A 96 1.77 -10.18 8.45
CA GLN A 96 2.88 -9.91 9.36
C GLN A 96 3.44 -8.49 9.17
N LEU A 97 3.59 -8.04 7.93
CA LEU A 97 4.05 -6.69 7.62
C LEU A 97 3.05 -5.62 8.07
N ILE A 98 1.76 -5.84 7.84
CA ILE A 98 0.70 -4.94 8.32
C ILE A 98 0.72 -4.83 9.85
N LEU A 99 0.89 -5.94 10.57
CA LEU A 99 1.04 -5.92 12.03
C LEU A 99 2.29 -5.13 12.46
N GLY A 100 3.42 -5.34 11.77
CA GLY A 100 4.66 -4.60 12.01
C GLY A 100 4.47 -3.09 11.78
N TYR A 101 3.83 -2.69 10.69
CA TYR A 101 3.53 -1.28 10.41
C TYR A 101 2.55 -0.68 11.42
N SER A 102 1.53 -1.44 11.86
CA SER A 102 0.62 -0.97 12.90
C SER A 102 1.35 -0.75 14.23
N PHE A 103 2.28 -1.62 14.58
CA PHE A 103 3.12 -1.47 15.76
C PHE A 103 4.04 -0.24 15.66
N LEU A 104 4.72 -0.07 14.51
CA LEU A 104 5.54 1.12 14.23
C LEU A 104 4.70 2.41 14.22
N LEU A 105 3.46 2.36 13.76
CA LEU A 105 2.54 3.48 13.81
C LEU A 105 2.26 3.90 15.25
N VAL A 106 1.97 2.96 16.14
CA VAL A 106 1.75 3.24 17.57
C VAL A 106 3.00 3.88 18.20
N ILE A 107 4.19 3.34 17.90
CA ILE A 107 5.46 3.92 18.38
C ILE A 107 5.65 5.33 17.84
N SER A 108 5.39 5.56 16.54
CA SER A 108 5.57 6.87 15.92
C SER A 108 4.65 7.95 16.52
N ILE A 109 3.43 7.55 16.92
CA ILE A 109 2.48 8.43 17.63
C ILE A 109 3.00 8.74 19.03
N ALA A 110 3.44 7.72 19.78
CA ALA A 110 3.95 7.86 21.14
C ALA A 110 5.20 8.76 21.18
N LEU A 111 6.11 8.61 20.21
CA LEU A 111 7.33 9.41 20.07
C LEU A 111 7.13 10.72 19.31
N ARG A 112 5.92 11.02 18.83
CA ARG A 112 5.57 12.20 18.02
C ARG A 112 6.39 12.34 16.73
N ILE A 113 6.79 11.23 16.12
CA ILE A 113 7.53 11.20 14.84
C ILE A 113 6.53 11.32 13.69
N MET A 114 6.12 12.55 13.36
CA MET A 114 5.04 12.82 12.40
C MET A 114 5.36 12.25 10.99
N VAL A 115 6.61 12.33 10.54
CA VAL A 115 7.02 11.86 9.21
C VAL A 115 6.81 10.35 9.07
N LEU A 116 7.21 9.57 10.09
CA LEU A 116 7.05 8.11 10.10
C LEU A 116 5.57 7.72 10.21
N ARG A 117 4.80 8.40 11.06
CA ARG A 117 3.35 8.20 11.17
C ARG A 117 2.67 8.38 9.81
N ASP A 118 2.94 9.50 9.16
CA ASP A 118 2.31 9.84 7.90
C ASP A 118 2.75 8.88 6.79
N SER A 119 4.04 8.50 6.70
CA SER A 119 4.51 7.55 5.69
C SER A 119 3.80 6.20 5.80
N ILE A 120 3.64 5.66 7.00
CA ILE A 120 2.95 4.38 7.24
C ILE A 120 1.47 4.46 6.80
N ILE A 121 0.76 5.52 7.18
CA ILE A 121 -0.66 5.69 6.83
C ILE A 121 -0.81 5.77 5.31
N TYR A 122 -0.04 6.62 4.63
CA TYR A 122 -0.11 6.77 3.17
C TYR A 122 0.33 5.49 2.44
N THR A 123 1.31 4.76 2.94
CA THR A 123 1.74 3.48 2.37
C THR A 123 0.61 2.45 2.38
N VAL A 124 -0.04 2.25 3.52
CA VAL A 124 -1.17 1.30 3.62
C VAL A 124 -2.32 1.70 2.70
N LEU A 125 -2.59 3.00 2.59
CA LEU A 125 -3.60 3.56 1.70
C LEU A 125 -3.27 3.28 0.23
N ILE A 126 -2.04 3.56 -0.20
CA ILE A 126 -1.57 3.35 -1.57
C ILE A 126 -1.63 1.87 -1.95
N VAL A 127 -1.10 1.00 -1.07
CA VAL A 127 -1.09 -0.45 -1.32
C VAL A 127 -2.51 -1.02 -1.32
N GLY A 128 -3.38 -0.55 -0.44
CA GLY A 128 -4.78 -0.96 -0.39
C GLY A 128 -5.55 -0.55 -1.64
N ILE A 129 -5.38 0.69 -2.12
CA ILE A 129 -5.96 1.14 -3.40
C ILE A 129 -5.43 0.29 -4.56
N SER A 130 -4.13 0.01 -4.59
CA SER A 130 -3.52 -0.84 -5.61
C SER A 130 -4.09 -2.27 -5.60
N ALA A 131 -4.33 -2.83 -4.41
CA ALA A 131 -4.95 -4.15 -4.25
C ALA A 131 -6.39 -4.18 -4.79
N LEU A 132 -7.20 -3.18 -4.47
CA LEU A 132 -8.55 -3.04 -5.01
C LEU A 132 -8.55 -2.88 -6.53
N ALA A 133 -7.70 -2.01 -7.05
CA ALA A 133 -7.58 -1.78 -8.49
C ALA A 133 -7.14 -3.05 -9.23
N GLY A 134 -6.18 -3.81 -8.67
CA GLY A 134 -5.74 -5.09 -9.20
C GLY A 134 -6.87 -6.11 -9.24
N LYS A 135 -7.60 -6.26 -8.14
CA LYS A 135 -8.74 -7.18 -8.06
C LYS A 135 -9.83 -6.82 -9.05
N TRP A 136 -10.12 -5.53 -9.22
CA TRP A 136 -11.13 -5.06 -10.19
C TRP A 136 -10.69 -5.30 -11.64
N LYS A 137 -9.43 -5.02 -11.99
CA LYS A 137 -8.85 -5.28 -13.32
C LYS A 137 -8.93 -6.76 -13.67
N TYR A 138 -8.56 -7.64 -12.73
CA TYR A 138 -8.48 -9.08 -13.00
C TYR A 138 -9.85 -9.77 -12.98
N ARG A 139 -10.81 -9.27 -12.20
CA ARG A 139 -12.19 -9.75 -12.24
C ARG A 139 -12.82 -9.57 -13.63
N LYS A 140 -12.56 -8.46 -14.30
CA LYS A 140 -13.10 -8.21 -15.65
C LYS A 140 -12.51 -9.15 -16.70
N ARG A 141 -11.27 -9.60 -16.55
CA ARG A 141 -10.63 -10.51 -17.52
C ARG A 141 -11.18 -11.95 -17.44
N VAL A 142 -11.65 -12.40 -16.29
CA VAL A 142 -12.26 -13.74 -16.12
C VAL A 142 -13.63 -13.83 -16.80
N PHE A 143 -14.33 -12.72 -17.02
CA PHE A 143 -15.62 -12.69 -17.71
C PHE A 143 -15.54 -12.55 -19.24
N VAL A 144 -14.35 -12.37 -19.80
CA VAL A 144 -14.14 -12.16 -21.25
C VAL A 144 -13.50 -13.40 -21.93
N LEU A 145 -13.18 -14.44 -21.17
CA LEU A 145 -12.74 -15.77 -21.64
C LEU A 145 -13.86 -16.80 -21.48
#